data_5c05e07337f942790b741d04f10c91b5
#
_entry.id   5c05e07337f942790b741d04f10c91b5
#
_cell.length_a   1.000
_cell.length_b   1.000
_cell.length_c   1.000
_cell.angle_alpha   90.00
_cell.angle_beta   90.00
_cell.angle_gamma   90.00
#
_symmetry.space_group_name_H-M   'P 1'
#
loop_
_entity.id
_entity.type
_entity.pdbx_description
1 polymer ?
#
loop_
_entity_poly.entity_id
_entity_poly.type
_entity_poly.pdbx_seq_one_letter_code
_entity_poly.pdbx_strand_id
1 'polypeptide(L)'
;VRGAGCDGRLELERHDFVATIDLGERWATAALAEIDEIALDSFLRVAFSLILLEADGLVVHAASLARDGRGYLFPGRSGSGKTTVARLSPQARLLSDELSIVRLVERRALCYGTPFWGELARGGENLAVPMRSIHFLRQSDRHAVQPLVPRGALAALLPNVVFFARAPGLVARVFAVAAGLVERVPCFQLSFRRDPGFWEVVERA
;
A
#
# COMPACT_ATOMS: atom_id res chain seq x y z
N VAL A 1 -10.82 -3.11 -14.72
CA VAL A 1 -9.92 -3.98 -15.48
C VAL A 1 -10.64 -5.30 -15.72
N ARG A 2 -10.72 -5.74 -16.97
CA ARG A 2 -11.11 -7.11 -17.33
C ARG A 2 -9.79 -7.87 -17.52
N GLY A 3 -9.68 -9.07 -16.98
CA GLY A 3 -8.50 -9.90 -17.11
C GLY A 3 -8.88 -11.37 -17.28
N ALA A 4 -8.28 -12.03 -18.23
CA ALA A 4 -8.27 -13.48 -18.38
C ALA A 4 -6.82 -13.96 -18.29
N GLY A 5 -6.57 -15.10 -17.66
CA GLY A 5 -5.22 -15.62 -17.52
C GLY A 5 -5.21 -17.15 -17.58
N CYS A 6 -4.28 -17.68 -18.34
CA CYS A 6 -3.87 -19.09 -18.34
C CYS A 6 -2.35 -19.11 -18.20
N ASP A 7 -1.82 -20.07 -17.42
CA ASP A 7 -0.39 -20.39 -17.35
C ASP A 7 0.56 -19.22 -17.01
N GLY A 8 0.16 -18.34 -16.06
CA GLY A 8 1.00 -17.22 -15.61
C GLY A 8 0.93 -15.96 -16.49
N ARG A 9 0.22 -16.04 -17.62
CA ARG A 9 -0.01 -14.90 -18.51
C ARG A 9 -1.36 -14.27 -18.22
N LEU A 10 -1.38 -12.94 -18.03
CA LEU A 10 -2.56 -12.15 -17.74
C LEU A 10 -2.79 -11.14 -18.88
N GLU A 11 -3.97 -11.17 -19.45
CA GLU A 11 -4.43 -10.16 -20.40
C GLU A 11 -5.33 -9.18 -19.66
N LEU A 12 -5.04 -7.90 -19.80
CA LEU A 12 -5.69 -6.81 -19.10
C LEU A 12 -6.27 -5.84 -20.12
N GLU A 13 -7.52 -5.49 -19.93
CA GLU A 13 -8.21 -4.47 -20.73
C GLU A 13 -8.81 -3.42 -19.80
N ARG A 14 -8.53 -2.18 -20.11
CA ARG A 14 -9.11 -1.00 -19.50
C ARG A 14 -9.37 0.04 -20.59
N HIS A 15 -10.13 1.10 -20.30
CA HIS A 15 -10.47 2.14 -21.29
C HIS A 15 -9.25 2.91 -21.81
N ASP A 16 -8.16 2.97 -21.04
CA ASP A 16 -6.95 3.73 -21.33
C ASP A 16 -5.75 2.85 -21.73
N PHE A 17 -5.82 1.51 -21.55
CA PHE A 17 -4.80 0.59 -22.04
C PHE A 17 -5.30 -0.84 -22.27
N VAL A 18 -4.58 -1.55 -23.14
CA VAL A 18 -4.62 -3.01 -23.25
C VAL A 18 -3.21 -3.53 -22.98
N ALA A 19 -3.08 -4.53 -22.13
CA ALA A 19 -1.78 -5.03 -21.73
C ALA A 19 -1.75 -6.55 -21.59
N THR A 20 -0.58 -7.13 -21.82
CA THR A 20 -0.26 -8.52 -21.48
C THR A 20 0.87 -8.53 -20.47
N ILE A 21 0.70 -9.24 -19.37
CA ILE A 21 1.72 -9.45 -18.34
C ILE A 21 2.01 -10.94 -18.25
N ASP A 22 3.24 -11.34 -18.45
CA ASP A 22 3.73 -12.69 -18.23
C ASP A 22 4.55 -12.70 -16.94
N LEU A 23 3.98 -13.28 -15.88
CA LEU A 23 4.61 -13.33 -14.56
C LEU A 23 5.73 -14.36 -14.51
N GLY A 24 5.66 -15.44 -15.34
CA GLY A 24 6.68 -16.46 -15.44
C GLY A 24 7.94 -15.95 -16.14
N GLU A 25 7.77 -15.39 -17.32
CA GLU A 25 8.86 -14.84 -18.14
C GLU A 25 9.26 -13.42 -17.75
N ARG A 26 8.55 -12.79 -16.81
CA ARG A 26 8.83 -11.47 -16.24
C ARG A 26 8.88 -10.33 -17.26
N TRP A 27 7.94 -10.32 -18.18
CA TRP A 27 7.77 -9.20 -19.10
C TRP A 27 6.32 -8.71 -19.12
N ALA A 28 6.14 -7.48 -19.56
CA ALA A 28 4.84 -6.91 -19.81
C ALA A 28 4.88 -6.01 -21.04
N THR A 29 3.81 -6.03 -21.82
CA THR A 29 3.58 -5.08 -22.90
C THR A 29 2.27 -4.37 -22.67
N ALA A 30 2.22 -3.08 -23.01
CA ALA A 30 0.99 -2.29 -22.96
C ALA A 30 0.87 -1.43 -24.23
N ALA A 31 -0.33 -1.44 -24.82
CA ALA A 31 -0.75 -0.45 -25.80
C ALA A 31 -1.62 0.57 -25.06
N LEU A 32 -1.18 1.81 -24.99
CA LEU A 32 -1.91 2.91 -24.35
C LEU A 32 -2.83 3.56 -25.38
N ALA A 33 -4.05 3.91 -24.98
CA ALA A 33 -5.00 4.60 -25.86
C ALA A 33 -4.50 5.99 -26.28
N GLU A 34 -3.84 6.68 -25.31
CA GLU A 34 -3.11 7.92 -25.54
C GLU A 34 -1.76 7.80 -24.83
N ILE A 35 -0.72 8.42 -25.39
CA ILE A 35 0.60 8.47 -24.77
C ILE A 35 0.58 9.61 -23.76
N ASP A 36 -0.01 9.38 -22.60
CA ASP A 36 -0.05 10.32 -21.51
C ASP A 36 0.40 9.68 -20.17
N GLU A 37 0.69 10.53 -19.20
CA GLU A 37 1.15 10.09 -17.87
C GLU A 37 0.05 9.32 -17.13
N ILE A 38 -1.22 9.60 -17.38
CA ILE A 38 -2.36 9.00 -16.68
C ILE A 38 -2.53 7.54 -17.08
N ALA A 39 -2.46 7.25 -18.40
CA ALA A 39 -2.56 5.90 -18.93
C ALA A 39 -1.37 5.04 -18.47
N LEU A 40 -0.16 5.59 -18.51
CA LEU A 40 1.04 4.91 -18.04
C LEU A 40 0.97 4.63 -16.51
N ASP A 41 0.63 5.62 -15.70
CA ASP A 41 0.46 5.47 -14.25
C ASP A 41 -0.60 4.40 -13.93
N SER A 42 -1.73 4.42 -14.63
CA SER A 42 -2.79 3.43 -14.49
C SER A 42 -2.30 2.01 -14.79
N PHE A 43 -1.56 1.83 -15.89
CA PHE A 43 -0.97 0.54 -16.23
C PHE A 43 0.04 0.08 -15.17
N LEU A 44 0.95 0.96 -14.74
CA LEU A 44 1.95 0.63 -13.73
C LEU A 44 1.32 0.22 -12.39
N ARG A 45 0.26 0.89 -11.94
CA ARG A 45 -0.46 0.51 -10.70
C ARG A 45 -1.04 -0.90 -10.80
N VAL A 46 -1.61 -1.26 -11.94
CA VAL A 46 -2.13 -2.62 -12.18
C VAL A 46 -1.00 -3.62 -12.25
N ALA A 47 0.04 -3.36 -13.03
CA ALA A 47 1.19 -4.24 -13.20
C ALA A 47 1.89 -4.51 -11.86
N PHE A 48 2.19 -3.46 -11.09
CA PHE A 48 2.81 -3.59 -9.77
C PHE A 48 1.94 -4.38 -8.79
N SER A 49 0.61 -4.20 -8.82
CA SER A 49 -0.28 -4.96 -7.92
C SER A 49 -0.22 -6.47 -8.16
N LEU A 50 0.05 -6.89 -9.40
CA LEU A 50 0.16 -8.30 -9.79
C LEU A 50 1.56 -8.86 -9.55
N ILE A 51 2.60 -8.13 -10.00
CA ILE A 51 4.01 -8.54 -9.83
C ILE A 51 4.37 -8.67 -8.35
N LEU A 52 3.94 -7.72 -7.53
CA LEU A 52 4.21 -7.75 -6.08
C LEU A 52 3.53 -8.91 -5.39
N LEU A 53 2.35 -9.31 -5.84
CA LEU A 53 1.64 -10.44 -5.27
C LEU A 53 2.43 -11.74 -5.43
N GLU A 54 3.16 -11.93 -6.56
CA GLU A 54 4.08 -13.06 -6.76
C GLU A 54 5.27 -13.05 -5.79
N ALA A 55 5.61 -11.88 -5.27
CA ALA A 55 6.69 -11.68 -4.32
C ALA A 55 6.18 -11.51 -2.87
N ASP A 56 5.00 -12.05 -2.54
CA ASP A 56 4.32 -11.89 -1.25
C ASP A 56 4.19 -10.43 -0.82
N GLY A 57 3.88 -9.57 -1.77
CA GLY A 57 3.72 -8.13 -1.57
C GLY A 57 2.33 -7.63 -1.90
N LEU A 58 2.01 -6.45 -1.39
CA LEU A 58 0.78 -5.71 -1.65
C LEU A 58 1.08 -4.26 -1.97
N VAL A 59 0.30 -3.70 -2.86
CA VAL A 59 0.15 -2.25 -3.00
C VAL A 59 -1.01 -1.81 -2.13
N VAL A 60 -0.78 -0.85 -1.25
CA VAL A 60 -1.78 -0.36 -0.30
C VAL A 60 -1.98 1.14 -0.46
N HIS A 61 -3.21 1.58 -0.56
CA HIS A 61 -3.58 2.99 -0.52
C HIS A 61 -3.36 3.52 0.91
N ALA A 62 -2.17 4.05 1.14
CA ALA A 62 -1.67 4.43 2.44
C ALA A 62 -0.60 5.51 2.32
N ALA A 63 -0.47 6.34 3.35
CA ALA A 63 0.81 6.99 3.59
C ALA A 63 1.75 6.03 4.31
N SER A 64 3.03 6.09 4.00
CA SER A 64 4.06 5.33 4.70
C SER A 64 5.28 6.21 4.98
N LEU A 65 5.79 6.07 6.19
CA LEU A 65 6.87 6.88 6.73
C LEU A 65 7.92 5.98 7.37
N ALA A 66 9.19 6.36 7.25
CA ALA A 66 10.27 5.72 7.97
C ALA A 66 10.79 6.67 9.05
N ARG A 67 10.82 6.20 10.30
CA ARG A 67 11.38 6.92 11.45
C ARG A 67 12.23 5.97 12.27
N ASP A 68 13.45 6.39 12.61
CA ASP A 68 14.43 5.58 13.36
C ASP A 68 14.66 4.18 12.77
N GLY A 69 14.73 4.12 11.41
CA GLY A 69 14.95 2.87 10.67
C GLY A 69 13.74 1.91 10.67
N ARG A 70 12.57 2.34 11.09
CA ARG A 70 11.34 1.54 11.17
C ARG A 70 10.23 2.16 10.31
N GLY A 71 9.43 1.31 9.67
CA GLY A 71 8.33 1.70 8.80
C GLY A 71 7.00 1.78 9.54
N TYR A 72 6.27 2.83 9.29
CA TYR A 72 4.91 3.05 9.79
C TYR A 72 3.98 3.20 8.61
N LEU A 73 2.91 2.41 8.58
CA LEU A 73 1.91 2.43 7.51
C LEU A 73 0.61 3.03 8.04
N PHE A 74 0.05 3.97 7.28
CA PHE A 74 -1.19 4.67 7.59
C PHE A 74 -2.22 4.47 6.48
N PRO A 75 -2.89 3.29 6.42
CA PRO A 75 -3.91 3.02 5.42
C PRO A 75 -5.14 3.88 5.64
N GLY A 76 -5.79 4.26 4.53
CA GLY A 76 -7.05 4.98 4.63
C GLY A 76 -7.55 5.47 3.28
N ARG A 77 -8.87 5.65 3.19
CA ARG A 77 -9.53 6.22 2.00
C ARG A 77 -9.13 7.67 1.80
N SER A 78 -9.49 8.24 0.65
CA SER A 78 -9.34 9.67 0.41
C SER A 78 -10.01 10.46 1.55
N GLY A 79 -9.36 11.54 2.01
CA GLY A 79 -9.85 12.37 3.11
C GLY A 79 -9.63 11.81 4.53
N SER A 80 -9.07 10.60 4.69
CA SER A 80 -8.81 10.03 6.02
C SER A 80 -7.70 10.75 6.82
N GLY A 81 -6.85 11.52 6.14
CA GLY A 81 -5.74 12.25 6.75
C GLY A 81 -4.35 11.71 6.46
N LYS A 82 -4.18 10.83 5.45
CA LYS A 82 -2.87 10.31 5.02
C LYS A 82 -1.84 11.41 4.75
N THR A 83 -2.19 12.34 3.87
CA THR A 83 -1.33 13.49 3.53
C THR A 83 -1.09 14.39 4.74
N THR A 84 -2.09 14.54 5.63
CA THR A 84 -1.93 15.28 6.88
C THR A 84 -0.87 14.64 7.78
N VAL A 85 -0.92 13.33 7.98
CA VAL A 85 0.09 12.59 8.76
C VAL A 85 1.48 12.78 8.13
N ALA A 86 1.61 12.67 6.80
CA ALA A 86 2.89 12.86 6.11
C ALA A 86 3.42 14.30 6.29
N ARG A 87 2.58 15.34 6.14
CA ARG A 87 2.96 16.75 6.33
C ARG A 87 3.36 17.07 7.77
N LEU A 88 2.70 16.46 8.75
CA LEU A 88 2.96 16.64 10.17
C LEU A 88 4.16 15.82 10.68
N SER A 89 4.88 15.16 9.79
CA SER A 89 6.01 14.28 10.12
C SER A 89 7.33 14.74 9.47
N PRO A 90 7.78 15.99 9.66
CA PRO A 90 8.97 16.52 8.98
C PRO A 90 10.27 15.80 9.36
N GLN A 91 10.29 15.12 10.49
CA GLN A 91 11.45 14.35 10.98
C GLN A 91 11.44 12.88 10.49
N ALA A 92 10.37 12.45 9.81
CA ALA A 92 10.28 11.13 9.20
C ALA A 92 10.61 11.20 7.71
N ARG A 93 11.22 10.14 7.18
CA ARG A 93 11.47 9.99 5.75
C ARG A 93 10.19 9.50 5.07
N LEU A 94 9.79 10.18 4.01
CA LEU A 94 8.61 9.80 3.24
C LEU A 94 8.93 8.54 2.41
N LEU A 95 8.13 7.50 2.55
CA LEU A 95 8.15 6.33 1.67
C LEU A 95 7.06 6.44 0.60
N SER A 96 5.87 6.92 0.96
CA SER A 96 4.77 7.24 0.04
C SER A 96 3.70 8.06 0.76
N ASP A 97 2.96 8.89 0.03
CA ASP A 97 1.73 9.53 0.52
C ASP A 97 0.46 9.01 -0.17
N GLU A 98 0.61 8.07 -1.13
CA GLU A 98 -0.50 7.58 -1.95
C GLU A 98 -0.54 6.05 -2.04
N LEU A 99 0.47 5.43 -2.67
CA LEU A 99 0.56 3.98 -2.86
C LEU A 99 1.82 3.43 -2.20
N SER A 100 1.65 2.83 -1.06
CA SER A 100 2.71 2.17 -0.32
C SER A 100 2.87 0.73 -0.74
N ILE A 101 4.11 0.26 -0.81
CA ILE A 101 4.44 -1.14 -1.09
C ILE A 101 4.88 -1.80 0.22
N VAL A 102 4.23 -2.92 0.55
CA VAL A 102 4.61 -3.77 1.68
C VAL A 102 4.86 -5.19 1.19
N ARG A 103 5.85 -5.87 1.76
CA ARG A 103 6.16 -7.26 1.42
C ARG A 103 6.44 -8.09 2.65
N LEU A 104 6.04 -9.36 2.57
CA LEU A 104 6.48 -10.38 3.51
C LEU A 104 7.75 -11.03 2.97
N VAL A 105 8.85 -10.86 3.69
CA VAL A 105 10.16 -11.43 3.33
C VAL A 105 10.59 -12.30 4.51
N GLU A 106 10.61 -13.61 4.30
CA GLU A 106 10.88 -14.59 5.35
C GLU A 106 9.90 -14.40 6.54
N ARG A 107 10.44 -13.97 7.70
CA ARG A 107 9.66 -13.72 8.92
C ARG A 107 9.34 -12.24 9.15
N ARG A 108 9.75 -11.35 8.25
CA ARG A 108 9.63 -9.90 8.41
C ARG A 108 8.63 -9.32 7.43
N ALA A 109 8.00 -8.23 7.81
CA ALA A 109 7.28 -7.35 6.91
C ALA A 109 8.15 -6.13 6.63
N LEU A 110 8.33 -5.80 5.35
CA LEU A 110 9.09 -4.63 4.91
C LEU A 110 8.15 -3.63 4.23
N CYS A 111 8.42 -2.35 4.44
CA CYS A 111 7.79 -1.25 3.73
C CYS A 111 8.83 -0.58 2.83
N TYR A 112 8.43 -0.26 1.60
CA TYR A 112 9.30 0.29 0.57
C TYR A 112 8.85 1.68 0.16
N GLY A 113 9.83 2.53 -0.16
CA GLY A 113 9.57 3.79 -0.85
C GLY A 113 9.11 3.54 -2.28
N THR A 114 8.19 4.39 -2.76
CA THR A 114 7.61 4.26 -4.10
C THR A 114 7.68 5.57 -4.86
N PRO A 115 7.73 5.53 -6.20
CA PRO A 115 7.64 6.73 -7.02
C PRO A 115 6.20 7.28 -7.10
N PHE A 116 5.21 6.51 -6.67
CA PHE A 116 3.81 6.93 -6.70
C PHE A 116 3.56 8.01 -5.66
N TRP A 117 3.07 9.14 -6.10
CA TRP A 117 2.80 10.29 -5.25
C TRP A 117 1.35 10.77 -5.39
N GLY A 118 0.85 11.38 -4.34
CA GLY A 118 -0.47 11.98 -4.26
C GLY A 118 -0.37 13.50 -4.09
N GLU A 119 -1.04 14.04 -3.10
CA GLU A 119 -1.12 15.49 -2.85
C GLU A 119 0.21 16.16 -2.47
N LEU A 120 1.24 15.40 -2.08
CA LEU A 120 2.57 15.96 -1.79
C LEU A 120 3.38 16.25 -3.05
N ALA A 121 2.95 15.73 -4.20
CA ALA A 121 3.60 15.90 -5.50
C ALA A 121 5.10 15.57 -5.49
N ARG A 122 5.49 14.57 -4.70
CA ARG A 122 6.85 14.06 -4.62
C ARG A 122 6.85 12.57 -4.33
N GLY A 123 7.74 11.82 -4.99
CA GLY A 123 7.96 10.40 -4.72
C GLY A 123 8.59 10.16 -3.35
N GLY A 124 8.42 8.95 -2.85
CA GLY A 124 9.09 8.48 -1.65
C GLY A 124 10.59 8.25 -1.87
N GLU A 125 11.34 8.22 -0.78
CA GLU A 125 12.76 7.90 -0.84
C GLU A 125 12.96 6.43 -1.18
N ASN A 126 13.92 6.11 -2.05
CA ASN A 126 14.27 4.73 -2.41
C ASN A 126 14.90 4.02 -1.20
N LEU A 127 14.05 3.46 -0.36
CA LEU A 127 14.39 2.88 0.92
C LEU A 127 13.48 1.69 1.22
N ALA A 128 14.02 0.66 1.86
CA ALA A 128 13.28 -0.46 2.42
C ALA A 128 13.54 -0.54 3.92
N VAL A 129 12.49 -0.58 4.73
CA VAL A 129 12.60 -0.64 6.19
C VAL A 129 11.69 -1.70 6.78
N PRO A 130 12.10 -2.36 7.89
CA PRO A 130 11.21 -3.25 8.63
C PRO A 130 10.00 -2.47 9.18
N MET A 131 8.82 -3.05 9.01
CA MET A 131 7.59 -2.46 9.53
C MET A 131 7.54 -2.53 11.06
N ARG A 132 7.22 -1.42 11.69
CA ARG A 132 6.96 -1.32 13.13
C ARG A 132 5.48 -1.55 13.43
N SER A 133 4.59 -0.85 12.70
CA SER A 133 3.16 -0.88 12.97
C SER A 133 2.32 -0.36 11.80
N ILE A 134 1.02 -0.69 11.85
CA ILE A 134 -0.02 -0.21 10.93
C ILE A 134 -1.04 0.57 11.74
N HIS A 135 -1.35 1.79 11.32
CA HIS A 135 -2.27 2.69 12.01
C HIS A 135 -3.42 3.11 11.09
N PHE A 136 -4.61 2.58 11.33
CA PHE A 136 -5.83 2.98 10.62
C PHE A 136 -6.33 4.31 11.16
N LEU A 137 -6.40 5.31 10.27
CA LEU A 137 -6.65 6.70 10.64
C LEU A 137 -8.11 6.98 10.96
N ARG A 138 -8.35 7.71 12.05
CA ARG A 138 -9.64 8.31 12.43
C ARG A 138 -9.42 9.73 12.88
N GLN A 139 -10.07 10.68 12.23
CA GLN A 139 -10.04 12.08 12.66
C GLN A 139 -10.73 12.24 14.04
N SER A 140 -10.12 13.01 14.91
CA SER A 140 -10.59 13.21 16.31
C SER A 140 -10.05 14.54 16.83
N ASP A 141 -10.57 14.98 17.95
CA ASP A 141 -10.10 16.14 18.73
C ASP A 141 -8.94 15.79 19.69
N ARG A 142 -8.60 14.50 19.82
CA ARG A 142 -7.53 14.01 20.70
C ARG A 142 -6.73 12.89 20.03
N HIS A 143 -5.51 12.68 20.51
CA HIS A 143 -4.67 11.55 20.11
C HIS A 143 -4.95 10.35 20.99
N ALA A 144 -5.23 9.21 20.37
CA ALA A 144 -5.38 7.94 21.04
C ALA A 144 -5.05 6.78 20.09
N VAL A 145 -4.44 5.75 20.62
CA VAL A 145 -4.15 4.51 19.89
C VAL A 145 -4.89 3.36 20.57
N GLN A 146 -5.61 2.57 19.78
CA GLN A 146 -6.32 1.38 20.24
C GLN A 146 -5.84 0.17 19.45
N PRO A 147 -5.36 -0.91 20.11
CA PRO A 147 -4.92 -2.10 19.40
C PRO A 147 -6.10 -2.77 18.69
N LEU A 148 -5.83 -3.29 17.51
CA LEU A 148 -6.78 -4.09 16.74
C LEU A 148 -6.35 -5.55 16.73
N VAL A 149 -7.29 -6.44 17.00
CA VAL A 149 -7.07 -7.88 16.80
C VAL A 149 -6.91 -8.19 15.31
N PRO A 150 -6.17 -9.24 14.91
CA PRO A 150 -5.84 -9.53 13.51
C PRO A 150 -7.05 -9.54 12.58
N ARG A 151 -8.18 -10.13 13.01
CA ARG A 151 -9.43 -10.14 12.22
C ARG A 151 -9.96 -8.72 11.94
N GLY A 152 -9.94 -7.84 12.93
CA GLY A 152 -10.36 -6.45 12.78
C GLY A 152 -9.41 -5.65 11.90
N ALA A 153 -8.10 -5.87 12.08
CA ALA A 153 -7.06 -5.26 11.27
C ALA A 153 -7.14 -5.69 9.79
N LEU A 154 -7.38 -6.98 9.53
CA LEU A 154 -7.56 -7.49 8.18
C LEU A 154 -8.78 -6.87 7.49
N ALA A 155 -9.91 -6.80 8.19
CA ALA A 155 -11.13 -6.17 7.68
C ALA A 155 -10.92 -4.67 7.37
N ALA A 156 -10.09 -3.98 8.14
CA ALA A 156 -9.73 -2.58 7.91
C ALA A 156 -8.68 -2.39 6.80
N LEU A 157 -7.79 -3.36 6.59
CA LEU A 157 -6.73 -3.30 5.58
C LEU A 157 -7.24 -3.58 4.17
N LEU A 158 -8.04 -4.64 3.98
CA LEU A 158 -8.48 -5.12 2.67
C LEU A 158 -9.10 -4.03 1.77
N PRO A 159 -9.97 -3.13 2.27
CA PRO A 159 -10.53 -2.05 1.44
C PRO A 159 -9.49 -1.03 0.94
N ASN A 160 -8.27 -1.05 1.47
CA ASN A 160 -7.18 -0.18 1.08
C ASN A 160 -6.12 -0.91 0.22
N VAL A 161 -6.26 -2.22 0.00
CA VAL A 161 -5.39 -2.96 -0.93
C VAL A 161 -5.77 -2.62 -2.35
N VAL A 162 -4.79 -2.17 -3.12
CA VAL A 162 -4.95 -1.87 -4.54
C VAL A 162 -4.78 -3.15 -5.32
N PHE A 163 -5.89 -3.66 -5.87
CA PHE A 163 -5.89 -4.90 -6.61
C PHE A 163 -7.00 -4.90 -7.66
N PHE A 164 -6.69 -5.30 -8.87
CA PHE A 164 -7.57 -5.14 -10.03
C PHE A 164 -8.02 -6.46 -10.66
N ALA A 165 -7.36 -7.59 -10.36
CA ALA A 165 -7.72 -8.88 -10.93
C ALA A 165 -8.87 -9.53 -10.14
N ARG A 166 -9.70 -10.30 -10.87
CA ARG A 166 -10.86 -11.01 -10.31
C ARG A 166 -10.69 -12.53 -10.31
N ALA A 167 -9.54 -13.04 -10.76
CA ALA A 167 -9.26 -14.47 -10.75
C ALA A 167 -9.27 -15.00 -9.29
N PRO A 168 -10.04 -16.05 -8.97
CA PRO A 168 -10.19 -16.52 -7.60
C PRO A 168 -8.87 -16.84 -6.90
N GLY A 169 -7.90 -17.42 -7.61
CA GLY A 169 -6.57 -17.74 -7.06
C GLY A 169 -5.79 -16.50 -6.65
N LEU A 170 -5.84 -15.42 -7.45
CA LEU A 170 -5.18 -14.16 -7.14
C LEU A 170 -5.86 -13.45 -5.96
N VAL A 171 -7.20 -13.48 -5.91
CA VAL A 171 -7.96 -12.93 -4.77
C VAL A 171 -7.62 -13.66 -3.48
N ALA A 172 -7.55 -15.00 -3.51
CA ALA A 172 -7.16 -15.80 -2.37
C ALA A 172 -5.72 -15.48 -1.91
N ARG A 173 -4.81 -15.23 -2.86
CA ARG A 173 -3.42 -14.85 -2.53
C ARG A 173 -3.33 -13.47 -1.91
N VAL A 174 -4.08 -12.46 -2.40
CA VAL A 174 -4.20 -11.15 -1.76
C VAL A 174 -4.65 -11.30 -0.30
N PHE A 175 -5.68 -12.11 -0.08
CA PHE A 175 -6.18 -12.36 1.27
C PHE A 175 -5.12 -13.02 2.16
N ALA A 176 -4.40 -14.02 1.65
CA ALA A 176 -3.36 -14.72 2.41
C ALA A 176 -2.19 -13.78 2.79
N VAL A 177 -1.72 -12.95 1.85
CA VAL A 177 -0.64 -11.97 2.12
C VAL A 177 -1.11 -10.91 3.10
N ALA A 178 -2.34 -10.39 2.95
CA ALA A 178 -2.91 -9.41 3.89
C ALA A 178 -3.09 -9.98 5.31
N ALA A 179 -3.57 -11.23 5.43
CA ALA A 179 -3.67 -11.94 6.70
C ALA A 179 -2.29 -12.11 7.34
N GLY A 180 -1.31 -12.62 6.56
CA GLY A 180 0.06 -12.77 7.02
C GLY A 180 0.72 -11.46 7.46
N LEU A 181 0.34 -10.33 6.86
CA LEU A 181 0.84 -9.01 7.24
C LEU A 181 0.30 -8.58 8.61
N VAL A 182 -1.02 -8.65 8.83
CA VAL A 182 -1.64 -8.22 10.08
C VAL A 182 -1.38 -9.16 11.26
N GLU A 183 -0.96 -10.40 10.98
CA GLU A 183 -0.48 -11.34 12.01
C GLU A 183 0.94 -11.01 12.51
N ARG A 184 1.80 -10.45 11.62
CA ARG A 184 3.21 -10.16 11.92
C ARG A 184 3.46 -8.73 12.37
N VAL A 185 2.58 -7.81 12.00
CA VAL A 185 2.76 -6.38 12.26
C VAL A 185 1.66 -5.90 13.21
N PRO A 186 2.01 -5.30 14.35
CA PRO A 186 1.04 -4.70 15.27
C PRO A 186 0.15 -3.69 14.54
N CYS A 187 -1.16 -3.80 14.75
CA CYS A 187 -2.17 -2.99 14.09
C CYS A 187 -2.99 -2.21 15.10
N PHE A 188 -3.24 -0.95 14.80
CA PHE A 188 -3.93 -0.04 15.70
C PHE A 188 -4.95 0.83 14.96
N GLN A 189 -5.99 1.27 15.64
CA GLN A 189 -6.75 2.44 15.24
C GLN A 189 -6.10 3.68 15.86
N LEU A 190 -5.69 4.63 15.04
CA LEU A 190 -5.15 5.92 15.47
C LEU A 190 -6.25 6.99 15.33
N SER A 191 -6.76 7.46 16.47
CA SER A 191 -7.52 8.70 16.55
C SER A 191 -6.53 9.84 16.66
N PHE A 192 -6.65 10.87 15.79
CA PHE A 192 -5.70 11.98 15.81
C PHE A 192 -6.34 13.29 15.38
N ARG A 193 -5.86 14.39 15.96
CA ARG A 193 -6.10 15.76 15.51
C ARG A 193 -4.95 16.24 14.61
N ARG A 194 -5.12 17.37 13.95
CA ARG A 194 -4.16 17.89 12.96
C ARG A 194 -2.96 18.59 13.62
N ASP A 195 -2.21 17.89 14.46
CA ASP A 195 -0.93 18.34 14.99
C ASP A 195 0.06 17.17 15.14
N PRO A 196 1.38 17.43 15.26
CA PRO A 196 2.41 16.40 15.28
C PRO A 196 2.43 15.56 16.56
N GLY A 197 1.68 15.89 17.60
CA GLY A 197 1.62 15.18 18.88
C GLY A 197 1.11 13.74 18.75
N PHE A 198 0.50 13.37 17.62
CA PHE A 198 0.09 11.98 17.38
C PHE A 198 1.27 11.01 17.43
N TRP A 199 2.50 11.43 17.13
CA TRP A 199 3.67 10.58 17.23
C TRP A 199 3.92 10.07 18.64
N GLU A 200 3.61 10.86 19.68
CA GLU A 200 3.80 10.44 21.07
C GLU A 200 3.00 9.18 21.41
N VAL A 201 1.78 9.05 20.88
CA VAL A 201 0.95 7.86 21.10
C VAL A 201 1.30 6.72 20.17
N VAL A 202 1.77 7.01 18.95
CA VAL A 202 2.23 6.01 17.96
C VAL A 202 3.51 5.31 18.43
N GLU A 203 4.46 6.05 19.01
CA GLU A 203 5.74 5.50 19.45
C GLU A 203 5.63 4.66 20.73
N ARG A 204 4.65 4.96 21.58
CA ARG A 204 4.38 4.21 22.81
C ARG A 204 3.63 2.90 22.58
N ALA A 205 3.05 2.72 21.39
CA ALA A 205 2.31 1.53 20.98
C ALA A 205 3.24 0.50 20.33
#